data_30d3efa4085e48433ef327071fbda627
#
_entry.id   30d3efa4085e48433ef327071fbda627
#
_cell.length_a   1.000
_cell.length_b   1.000
_cell.length_c   1.000
_cell.angle_alpha   90.00
_cell.angle_beta   90.00
_cell.angle_gamma   90.00
#
_symmetry.space_group_name_H-M   'P 1'
#
loop_
_entity.id
_entity.type
_entity.pdbx_description
1 polymer ?
#
loop_
_entity_poly.entity_id
_entity_poly.type
_entity_poly.pdbx_seq_one_letter_code
_entity_poly.pdbx_strand_id
1 'polypeptide(L)'
;MSELSRLRWLCRRGMKELDVVMSQYLDARYEAASELEKQSFKYLLDMQDPDLYALLLGQEIFPNNDIQSLVITLRTLKNRQ
;
A
#
# COMPACT_ATOMS: atom_id res chain seq x y z
N MET A 1 0.22 -4.16 -21.42
CA MET A 1 0.62 -3.36 -20.24
C MET A 1 1.24 -4.26 -19.20
N SER A 2 2.37 -3.90 -18.64
CA SER A 2 3.02 -4.74 -17.63
C SER A 2 2.28 -4.65 -16.30
N GLU A 3 2.54 -5.63 -15.43
CA GLU A 3 1.97 -5.60 -14.08
C GLU A 3 2.39 -4.33 -13.34
N LEU A 4 3.65 -3.93 -13.44
CA LEU A 4 4.14 -2.72 -12.76
C LEU A 4 3.42 -1.48 -13.26
N SER A 5 3.20 -1.37 -14.56
CA SER A 5 2.47 -0.22 -15.12
C SER A 5 1.04 -0.17 -14.60
N ARG A 6 0.39 -1.32 -14.53
CA ARG A 6 -0.97 -1.39 -14.02
C ARG A 6 -1.04 -1.02 -12.54
N LEU A 7 -0.10 -1.54 -11.74
CA LEU A 7 -0.05 -1.23 -10.33
C LEU A 7 0.25 0.24 -10.09
N ARG A 8 1.13 0.82 -10.89
CA ARG A 8 1.42 2.25 -10.80
C ARG A 8 0.19 3.09 -11.06
N TRP A 9 -0.61 2.69 -12.05
CA TRP A 9 -1.87 3.36 -12.33
C TRP A 9 -2.80 3.26 -11.12
N LEU A 10 -2.90 2.08 -10.49
CA LEU A 10 -3.76 1.87 -9.33
C LEU A 10 -3.27 2.62 -8.09
N CYS A 11 -2.00 3.03 -8.06
CA CYS A 11 -1.49 3.86 -6.96
C CYS A 11 -2.00 5.29 -7.01
N ARG A 12 -2.59 5.71 -8.12
CA ARG A 12 -3.16 7.04 -8.25
C ARG A 12 -4.50 7.07 -7.53
N ARG A 13 -4.53 7.78 -6.43
CA ARG A 13 -5.70 7.88 -5.57
C ARG A 13 -6.23 9.30 -5.52
N GLY A 14 -7.46 9.46 -5.06
CA GLY A 14 -8.01 10.77 -4.81
C GLY A 14 -7.32 11.52 -3.67
N MET A 15 -6.69 10.78 -2.76
CA MET A 15 -5.94 11.36 -1.65
C MET A 15 -4.45 11.33 -1.97
N LYS A 16 -3.84 12.51 -2.00
CA LYS A 16 -2.42 12.64 -2.36
C LYS A 16 -1.51 11.83 -1.44
N GLU A 17 -1.81 11.79 -0.15
CA GLU A 17 -0.99 11.04 0.81
C GLU A 17 -0.93 9.56 0.46
N LEU A 18 -2.05 9.00 0.02
CA LEU A 18 -2.09 7.61 -0.40
C LEU A 18 -1.32 7.41 -1.71
N ASP A 19 -1.47 8.32 -2.66
CA ASP A 19 -0.71 8.27 -3.91
C ASP A 19 0.79 8.16 -3.63
N VAL A 20 1.29 9.02 -2.77
CA VAL A 20 2.72 9.09 -2.49
C VAL A 20 3.22 7.82 -1.83
N VAL A 21 2.52 7.37 -0.78
CA VAL A 21 2.94 6.18 -0.02
C VAL A 21 2.92 4.93 -0.88
N MET A 22 1.82 4.73 -1.63
CA MET A 22 1.68 3.53 -2.45
C MET A 22 2.69 3.53 -3.59
N SER A 23 2.94 4.68 -4.21
CA SER A 23 3.93 4.80 -5.26
C SER A 23 5.34 4.57 -4.75
N GLN A 24 5.66 5.09 -3.57
CA GLN A 24 6.97 4.85 -2.96
C GLN A 24 7.22 3.38 -2.69
N TYR A 25 6.21 2.69 -2.16
CA TYR A 25 6.33 1.26 -1.92
C TYR A 25 6.59 0.51 -3.23
N LEU A 26 5.81 0.83 -4.25
CA LEU A 26 5.95 0.18 -5.55
C LEU A 26 7.36 0.37 -6.12
N ASP A 27 7.90 1.59 -6.04
CA ASP A 27 9.21 1.91 -6.59
C ASP A 27 10.35 1.29 -5.80
N ALA A 28 10.24 1.27 -4.47
CA ALA A 28 11.36 0.92 -3.62
C ALA A 28 11.37 -0.54 -3.15
N ARG A 29 10.22 -1.16 -3.01
CA ARG A 29 10.12 -2.43 -2.30
C ARG A 29 9.37 -3.54 -3.02
N TYR A 30 8.48 -3.22 -3.94
CA TYR A 30 7.57 -4.21 -4.50
C TYR A 30 8.30 -5.35 -5.19
N GLU A 31 9.28 -5.04 -6.03
CA GLU A 31 9.97 -6.07 -6.80
C GLU A 31 10.71 -7.07 -5.92
N ALA A 32 11.26 -6.63 -4.81
CA ALA A 32 12.00 -7.47 -3.89
C ALA A 32 11.10 -8.16 -2.87
N ALA A 33 9.81 -7.85 -2.85
CA ALA A 33 8.88 -8.41 -1.87
C ALA A 33 8.55 -9.86 -2.19
N SER A 34 8.17 -10.62 -1.15
CA SER A 34 7.69 -11.98 -1.33
C SER A 34 6.37 -11.99 -2.10
N GLU A 35 5.99 -13.13 -2.66
CA GLU A 35 4.70 -13.25 -3.33
C GLU A 35 3.54 -12.93 -2.39
N LEU A 36 3.64 -13.35 -1.14
CA LEU A 36 2.61 -13.07 -0.15
C LEU A 36 2.48 -11.57 0.10
N GLU A 37 3.60 -10.88 0.22
CA GLU A 37 3.58 -9.44 0.42
C GLU A 37 3.05 -8.72 -0.81
N LYS A 38 3.40 -9.18 -2.01
CA LYS A 38 2.88 -8.60 -3.25
C LYS A 38 1.37 -8.75 -3.33
N GLN A 39 0.84 -9.91 -2.97
CA GLN A 39 -0.61 -10.13 -2.95
C GLN A 39 -1.29 -9.23 -1.93
N SER A 40 -0.66 -9.04 -0.76
CA SER A 40 -1.18 -8.14 0.27
C SER A 40 -1.24 -6.71 -0.25
N PHE A 41 -0.22 -6.28 -0.96
CA PHE A 41 -0.20 -4.94 -1.55
C PHE A 41 -1.33 -4.76 -2.57
N LYS A 42 -1.54 -5.75 -3.42
CA LYS A 42 -2.63 -5.70 -4.39
C LYS A 42 -3.99 -5.64 -3.70
N TYR A 43 -4.13 -6.36 -2.59
CA TYR A 43 -5.36 -6.30 -1.80
C TYR A 43 -5.62 -4.88 -1.30
N LEU A 44 -4.58 -4.25 -0.75
CA LEU A 44 -4.72 -2.88 -0.25
C LEU A 44 -5.06 -1.89 -1.38
N LEU A 45 -4.52 -2.12 -2.58
CA LEU A 45 -4.82 -1.26 -3.72
C LEU A 45 -6.28 -1.32 -4.14
N ASP A 46 -6.97 -2.42 -3.84
CA ASP A 46 -8.39 -2.57 -4.15
C ASP A 46 -9.30 -1.88 -3.14
N MET A 47 -8.76 -1.45 -1.99
CA MET A 47 -9.55 -0.79 -0.97
C MET A 47 -9.89 0.64 -1.38
N GLN A 48 -10.99 1.14 -0.88
CA GLN A 48 -11.36 2.53 -1.07
C GLN A 48 -10.49 3.44 -0.20
N ASP A 49 -10.29 4.66 -0.66
CA ASP A 49 -9.38 5.60 0.01
C ASP A 49 -9.67 5.81 1.49
N PRO A 50 -10.92 6.02 1.93
CA PRO A 50 -11.17 6.23 3.36
C PRO A 50 -10.75 5.03 4.22
N ASP A 51 -10.99 3.83 3.74
CA ASP A 51 -10.66 2.62 4.49
C ASP A 51 -9.15 2.42 4.56
N LEU A 52 -8.46 2.60 3.44
CA LEU A 52 -7.02 2.49 3.39
C LEU A 52 -6.35 3.55 4.26
N TYR A 53 -6.87 4.77 4.20
CA TYR A 53 -6.32 5.86 4.99
C TYR A 53 -6.48 5.60 6.50
N ALA A 54 -7.62 5.06 6.93
CA ALA A 54 -7.84 4.71 8.32
C ALA A 54 -6.83 3.68 8.82
N LEU A 55 -6.49 2.69 7.98
CA LEU A 55 -5.45 1.73 8.31
C LEU A 55 -4.09 2.39 8.46
N LEU A 56 -3.75 3.28 7.55
CA LEU A 56 -2.46 3.97 7.57
C LEU A 56 -2.33 4.93 8.75
N LEU A 57 -3.43 5.49 9.21
CA LEU A 57 -3.41 6.35 10.40
C LEU A 57 -3.40 5.56 11.70
N GLY A 58 -3.59 4.24 11.64
CA GLY A 58 -3.65 3.42 12.84
C GLY A 58 -4.99 3.43 13.53
N GLN A 59 -6.03 3.94 12.88
CA GLN A 59 -7.38 3.98 13.45
C GLN A 59 -8.06 2.62 13.41
N GLU A 60 -7.60 1.75 12.53
CA GLU A 60 -8.12 0.39 12.40
C GLU A 60 -6.98 -0.59 12.31
N ILE A 61 -7.23 -1.84 12.74
CA ILE A 61 -6.28 -2.93 12.64
C ILE A 61 -6.88 -3.97 11.71
N PHE A 62 -6.13 -4.36 10.68
CA PHE A 62 -6.58 -5.38 9.76
C PHE A 62 -6.42 -6.76 10.40
N PRO A 63 -7.44 -7.63 10.33
CA PRO A 63 -7.38 -8.93 11.02
C PRO A 63 -6.35 -9.90 10.46
N ASN A 64 -5.94 -9.75 9.21
CA ASN A 64 -4.93 -10.62 8.60
C ASN A 64 -3.53 -10.10 8.94
N ASN A 65 -2.69 -10.96 9.55
CA ASN A 65 -1.37 -10.55 10.02
C ASN A 65 -0.44 -10.11 8.90
N ASP A 66 -0.52 -10.76 7.73
CA ASP A 66 0.35 -10.43 6.60
C ASP A 66 0.02 -9.04 6.06
N ILE A 67 -1.26 -8.75 5.92
CA ILE A 67 -1.70 -7.43 5.46
C ILE A 67 -1.39 -6.37 6.50
N GLN A 68 -1.59 -6.68 7.77
CA GLN A 68 -1.29 -5.74 8.85
C GLN A 68 0.20 -5.42 8.91
N SER A 69 1.06 -6.41 8.70
CA SER A 69 2.50 -6.18 8.63
C SER A 69 2.86 -5.20 7.51
N LEU A 70 2.23 -5.37 6.36
CA LEU A 70 2.45 -4.45 5.24
C LEU A 70 1.95 -3.04 5.56
N VAL A 71 0.80 -2.93 6.23
CA VAL A 71 0.28 -1.64 6.66
C VAL A 71 1.30 -0.91 7.55
N ILE A 72 1.94 -1.63 8.47
CA ILE A 72 2.96 -1.06 9.34
C ILE A 72 4.16 -0.56 8.51
N THR A 73 4.58 -1.33 7.51
CA THR A 73 5.64 -0.93 6.59
C THR A 73 5.26 0.36 5.86
N LEU A 74 4.04 0.44 5.37
CA LEU A 74 3.56 1.62 4.66
C LEU A 74 3.51 2.85 5.58
N ARG A 75 3.12 2.66 6.84
CA ARG A 75 3.15 3.76 7.81
C ARG A 75 4.56 4.29 8.01
N THR A 76 5.54 3.40 8.05
CA THR A 76 6.93 3.80 8.19
C THR A 76 7.36 4.67 7.02
N LEU A 77 6.99 4.28 5.80
CA LEU A 77 7.28 5.07 4.60
C LEU A 77 6.59 6.43 4.65
N LYS A 78 5.32 6.45 5.08
CA LYS A 78 4.56 7.70 5.20
C LYS A 78 5.24 8.67 6.17
N ASN A 79 5.73 8.17 7.29
CA ASN A 79 6.31 9.00 8.33
C ASN A 79 7.69 9.55 7.97
N ARG A 80 8.29 9.06 6.89
CA ARG A 80 9.59 9.54 6.41
C ARG A 80 9.50 10.67 5.40
N GLN A 81 8.30 11.07 5.06
CA GLN A 81 8.09 12.13 4.07
C GLN A 81 8.13 13.52 4.67
#